data_bc784663029a663a2d56c06eadf88f37
#
_entry.id   bc784663029a663a2d56c06eadf88f37
#
_cell.length_a   1.000
_cell.length_b   1.000
_cell.length_c   1.000
_cell.angle_alpha   90.00
_cell.angle_beta   90.00
_cell.angle_gamma   90.00
#
_symmetry.space_group_name_H-M   'P 1'
#
loop_
_entity.id
_entity.type
_entity.pdbx_description
1 polymer ?
#
loop_
_entity_poly.entity_id
_entity_poly.type
_entity_poly.pdbx_seq_one_letter_code
_entity_poly.pdbx_strand_id
1 'polypeptide(L)'
;MKTVTFRIWRTDENGGGKLVDYTTEITEGLVVLDVVHKIQKEHANDLAVRWNCKAGKCGSCSAEVNGMPKLMCMTRMDTLPTDKPITIEPMRAFPSIRDLATDVSWNFRVKEKIKKFKPRAPDAPDGSWRMQQEDVDRVQEFRKCIECFLCQDVCHVLRDHHKHDEFIGPRFLVYTAALEMHPLDVEDRLPELKQAQGIGFCNITKCCTKVCPEHITIRQRHHPVEGASGGRILRSARLALEKDPPEKLMMHIALGLEIVPTFQILH
;
A
#
# COMPACT_ATOMS: atom_id res chain seq x y z
N MET A 1 2.62 13.45 -34.20
CA MET A 1 1.58 13.79 -33.22
C MET A 1 0.42 12.82 -33.39
N LYS A 2 -0.21 12.38 -32.34
CA LYS A 2 -1.36 11.47 -32.34
C LYS A 2 -2.45 12.07 -31.48
N THR A 3 -3.68 12.11 -31.98
CA THR A 3 -4.85 12.56 -31.22
C THR A 3 -5.39 11.41 -30.37
N VAL A 4 -5.57 11.63 -29.08
CA VAL A 4 -6.05 10.62 -28.12
C VAL A 4 -7.17 11.20 -27.25
N THR A 5 -8.18 10.39 -26.96
CA THR A 5 -9.26 10.76 -26.05
C THR A 5 -8.95 10.27 -24.63
N PHE A 6 -9.10 11.17 -23.68
CA PHE A 6 -8.96 10.91 -22.25
C PHE A 6 -10.32 11.08 -21.61
N ARG A 7 -10.71 10.12 -20.81
CA ARG A 7 -11.98 10.09 -20.09
C ARG A 7 -11.66 10.29 -18.61
N ILE A 8 -11.83 11.53 -18.13
CA ILE A 8 -11.40 11.94 -16.79
C ILE A 8 -12.62 12.12 -15.88
N TRP A 9 -12.51 11.62 -14.66
CA TRP A 9 -13.50 11.83 -13.62
C TRP A 9 -13.60 13.32 -13.25
N ARG A 10 -14.81 13.86 -13.29
CA ARG A 10 -15.12 15.22 -12.87
C ARG A 10 -16.20 15.18 -11.79
N THR A 11 -15.90 15.82 -10.64
CA THR A 11 -16.85 15.94 -9.53
C THR A 11 -17.87 17.03 -9.82
N ASP A 12 -19.12 16.78 -9.52
CA ASP A 12 -20.21 17.75 -9.61
C ASP A 12 -20.40 18.52 -8.29
N GLU A 13 -21.31 19.52 -8.30
CA GLU A 13 -21.59 20.37 -7.13
C GLU A 13 -22.20 19.61 -5.95
N ASN A 14 -22.79 18.44 -6.18
CA ASN A 14 -23.43 17.61 -5.15
C ASN A 14 -22.48 16.55 -4.56
N GLY A 15 -21.19 16.55 -4.94
CA GLY A 15 -20.19 15.56 -4.50
C GLY A 15 -20.25 14.24 -5.23
N GLY A 16 -21.17 14.10 -6.22
CA GLY A 16 -21.15 13.03 -7.21
C GLY A 16 -20.17 13.33 -8.32
N GLY A 17 -20.35 12.68 -9.47
CA GLY A 17 -19.50 12.99 -10.61
C GLY A 17 -19.74 12.06 -11.80
N LYS A 18 -19.02 12.36 -12.88
CA LYS A 18 -19.08 11.58 -14.12
C LYS A 18 -17.75 11.62 -14.85
N LEU A 19 -17.56 10.66 -15.72
CA LEU A 19 -16.45 10.66 -16.66
C LEU A 19 -16.74 11.63 -17.82
N VAL A 20 -15.80 12.52 -18.10
CA VAL A 20 -15.87 13.53 -19.16
C VAL A 20 -14.74 13.29 -20.17
N ASP A 21 -15.09 13.30 -21.45
CA ASP A 21 -14.11 13.06 -22.52
C ASP A 21 -13.42 14.36 -22.92
N TYR A 22 -12.09 14.30 -22.99
CA TYR A 22 -11.20 15.35 -23.49
C TYR A 22 -10.33 14.78 -24.58
N THR A 23 -10.25 15.46 -25.72
CA THR A 23 -9.41 15.02 -26.83
C THR A 23 -8.25 15.98 -27.00
N THR A 24 -7.02 15.47 -26.97
CA THR A 24 -5.82 16.29 -27.14
C THR A 24 -4.74 15.54 -27.91
N GLU A 25 -3.81 16.27 -28.49
CA GLU A 25 -2.66 15.71 -29.17
C GLU A 25 -1.56 15.31 -28.19
N ILE A 26 -1.01 14.12 -28.39
CA ILE A 26 0.15 13.63 -27.66
C ILE A 26 1.39 13.55 -28.56
N THR A 27 2.53 13.78 -27.97
CA THR A 27 3.86 13.61 -28.58
C THR A 27 4.61 12.47 -27.89
N GLU A 28 5.68 12.02 -28.48
CA GLU A 28 6.57 11.02 -27.88
C GLU A 28 7.16 11.53 -26.55
N GLY A 29 7.34 10.62 -25.60
CA GLY A 29 7.95 10.91 -24.30
C GLY A 29 7.03 11.46 -23.22
N LEU A 30 5.76 11.82 -23.54
CA LEU A 30 4.82 12.31 -22.55
C LEU A 30 4.43 11.21 -21.54
N VAL A 31 4.17 11.64 -20.30
CA VAL A 31 3.53 10.84 -19.26
C VAL A 31 2.09 11.30 -19.04
N VAL A 32 1.27 10.47 -18.38
CA VAL A 32 -0.15 10.79 -18.11
C VAL A 32 -0.31 12.15 -17.40
N LEU A 33 0.58 12.49 -16.45
CA LEU A 33 0.52 13.77 -15.74
C LEU A 33 0.69 14.97 -16.68
N ASP A 34 1.59 14.87 -17.66
CA ASP A 34 1.79 15.95 -18.65
C ASP A 34 0.53 16.18 -19.48
N VAL A 35 -0.15 15.10 -19.87
CA VAL A 35 -1.40 15.18 -20.61
C VAL A 35 -2.52 15.76 -19.74
N VAL A 36 -2.62 15.39 -18.47
CA VAL A 36 -3.58 16.00 -17.53
C VAL A 36 -3.33 17.51 -17.42
N HIS A 37 -2.09 17.96 -17.30
CA HIS A 37 -1.76 19.40 -17.28
C HIS A 37 -2.08 20.09 -18.60
N LYS A 38 -1.88 19.40 -19.73
CA LYS A 38 -2.27 19.93 -21.04
C LYS A 38 -3.78 20.11 -21.14
N ILE A 39 -4.56 19.13 -20.69
CA ILE A 39 -6.03 19.22 -20.60
C ILE A 39 -6.48 20.37 -19.68
N GLN A 40 -5.81 20.53 -18.50
CA GLN A 40 -6.07 21.69 -17.64
C GLN A 40 -5.89 23.01 -18.39
N LYS A 41 -4.82 23.12 -19.14
CA LYS A 41 -4.50 24.36 -19.90
C LYS A 41 -5.48 24.63 -21.04
N GLU A 42 -5.89 23.59 -21.78
CA GLU A 42 -6.60 23.74 -23.05
C GLU A 42 -8.14 23.61 -22.91
N HIS A 43 -8.62 22.83 -21.93
CA HIS A 43 -10.02 22.44 -21.88
C HIS A 43 -10.69 22.60 -20.50
N ALA A 44 -9.95 22.44 -19.40
CA ALA A 44 -10.52 22.33 -18.07
C ALA A 44 -9.60 22.92 -17.00
N ASN A 45 -9.48 24.24 -16.97
CA ASN A 45 -8.60 24.96 -16.04
C ASN A 45 -8.94 24.76 -14.55
N ASP A 46 -10.14 24.24 -14.27
CA ASP A 46 -10.66 23.95 -12.95
C ASP A 46 -10.48 22.47 -12.53
N LEU A 47 -9.88 21.63 -13.39
CA LEU A 47 -9.61 20.21 -13.11
C LEU A 47 -8.67 20.07 -11.90
N ALA A 48 -9.17 19.53 -10.80
CA ALA A 48 -8.38 19.34 -9.58
C ALA A 48 -7.48 18.09 -9.71
N VAL A 49 -6.18 18.28 -9.56
CA VAL A 49 -5.18 17.21 -9.55
C VAL A 49 -4.08 17.53 -8.54
N ARG A 50 -3.62 16.50 -7.83
CA ARG A 50 -2.45 16.62 -6.96
C ARG A 50 -1.19 16.21 -7.71
N TRP A 51 -0.15 17.01 -7.57
CA TRP A 51 1.18 16.68 -8.06
C TRP A 51 2.25 17.52 -7.33
N ASN A 52 3.51 17.07 -7.39
CA ASN A 52 4.63 17.81 -6.81
C ASN A 52 5.93 17.52 -7.55
N CYS A 53 6.58 16.36 -7.34
CA CYS A 53 7.96 16.11 -7.76
C CYS A 53 8.12 15.81 -9.27
N LYS A 54 7.12 15.30 -9.96
CA LYS A 54 7.16 14.75 -11.33
C LYS A 54 8.22 13.66 -11.58
N ALA A 55 8.76 13.05 -10.52
CA ALA A 55 9.89 12.13 -10.59
C ALA A 55 9.66 10.81 -9.82
N GLY A 56 8.40 10.44 -9.55
CA GLY A 56 8.06 9.20 -8.87
C GLY A 56 8.48 9.12 -7.40
N LYS A 57 8.74 10.26 -6.71
CA LYS A 57 9.30 10.26 -5.34
C LYS A 57 8.36 10.77 -4.25
N CYS A 58 7.27 11.42 -4.58
CA CYS A 58 6.39 12.02 -3.56
C CYS A 58 5.02 11.35 -3.43
N GLY A 59 4.62 10.48 -4.36
CA GLY A 59 3.32 9.81 -4.34
C GLY A 59 2.11 10.70 -4.62
N SER A 60 2.25 12.02 -4.73
CA SER A 60 1.11 12.95 -4.81
C SER A 60 0.22 12.76 -6.04
N CYS A 61 0.79 12.34 -7.17
CA CYS A 61 0.06 12.17 -8.43
C CYS A 61 -0.55 10.76 -8.59
N SER A 62 -0.87 10.08 -7.49
CA SER A 62 -1.54 8.78 -7.51
C SER A 62 -2.97 8.91 -8.02
N ALA A 63 -3.33 8.07 -9.00
CA ALA A 63 -4.67 7.99 -9.58
C ALA A 63 -4.88 6.61 -10.20
N GLU A 64 -6.11 6.27 -10.54
CA GLU A 64 -6.40 5.08 -11.34
C GLU A 64 -6.33 5.42 -12.83
N VAL A 65 -5.45 4.76 -13.56
CA VAL A 65 -5.32 4.87 -15.02
C VAL A 65 -5.78 3.55 -15.63
N ASN A 66 -6.84 3.59 -16.43
CA ASN A 66 -7.51 2.41 -16.97
C ASN A 66 -7.85 1.37 -15.88
N GLY A 67 -8.39 1.86 -14.75
CA GLY A 67 -8.79 1.03 -13.61
C GLY A 67 -7.65 0.46 -12.77
N MET A 68 -6.41 0.85 -13.02
CA MET A 68 -5.24 0.42 -12.25
C MET A 68 -4.58 1.59 -11.53
N PRO A 69 -4.37 1.50 -10.21
CA PRO A 69 -3.63 2.51 -9.46
C PRO A 69 -2.20 2.69 -9.99
N LYS A 70 -1.84 3.91 -10.35
CA LYS A 70 -0.53 4.26 -10.91
C LYS A 70 -0.11 5.67 -10.51
N LEU A 71 1.20 5.93 -10.53
CA LEU A 71 1.73 7.29 -10.49
C LEU A 71 1.60 7.90 -11.89
N MET A 72 0.81 8.96 -12.05
CA MET A 72 0.63 9.60 -13.36
C MET A 72 1.94 10.15 -13.93
N CYS A 73 2.88 10.62 -13.09
CA CYS A 73 4.19 11.12 -13.52
C CYS A 73 5.15 10.01 -14.01
N MET A 74 4.87 8.74 -13.70
CA MET A 74 5.70 7.60 -14.13
C MET A 74 5.02 6.74 -15.18
N THR A 75 3.75 7.02 -15.49
CA THR A 75 2.98 6.26 -16.50
C THR A 75 3.19 6.89 -17.87
N ARG A 76 4.01 6.25 -18.69
CA ARG A 76 4.32 6.70 -20.05
C ARG A 76 3.14 6.46 -20.98
N MET A 77 2.89 7.40 -21.87
CA MET A 77 1.80 7.32 -22.84
C MET A 77 1.99 6.20 -23.86
N ASP A 78 3.24 5.88 -24.21
CA ASP A 78 3.59 4.80 -25.15
C ASP A 78 3.30 3.38 -24.58
N THR A 79 3.10 3.25 -23.26
CA THR A 79 2.74 1.98 -22.61
C THR A 79 1.24 1.76 -22.50
N LEU A 80 0.42 2.72 -22.90
CA LEU A 80 -1.03 2.67 -22.80
C LEU A 80 -1.68 2.40 -24.17
N PRO A 81 -2.80 1.65 -24.22
CA PRO A 81 -3.56 1.48 -25.44
C PRO A 81 -4.22 2.82 -25.82
N THR A 82 -3.80 3.40 -26.91
CA THR A 82 -4.29 4.72 -27.41
C THR A 82 -5.30 4.60 -28.54
N ASP A 83 -5.78 3.41 -28.82
CA ASP A 83 -6.89 3.06 -29.73
C ASP A 83 -8.27 3.18 -29.04
N LYS A 84 -8.28 3.26 -27.73
CA LYS A 84 -9.46 3.45 -26.88
C LYS A 84 -9.30 4.64 -25.97
N PRO A 85 -10.37 5.26 -25.48
CA PRO A 85 -10.27 6.31 -24.48
C PRO A 85 -9.50 5.82 -23.24
N ILE A 86 -8.53 6.63 -22.76
CA ILE A 86 -7.79 6.35 -21.54
C ILE A 86 -8.56 6.93 -20.37
N THR A 87 -8.98 6.09 -19.43
CA THR A 87 -9.70 6.55 -18.24
C THR A 87 -8.72 6.99 -17.16
N ILE A 88 -9.04 8.11 -16.49
CA ILE A 88 -8.31 8.61 -15.33
C ILE A 88 -9.33 8.94 -14.24
N GLU A 89 -9.21 8.26 -13.11
CA GLU A 89 -10.14 8.35 -11.98
C GLU A 89 -9.38 8.55 -10.67
N PRO A 90 -10.03 9.15 -9.64
CA PRO A 90 -9.43 9.23 -8.31
C PRO A 90 -9.21 7.81 -7.72
N MET A 91 -8.35 7.71 -6.72
CA MET A 91 -8.17 6.47 -5.96
C MET A 91 -9.48 6.08 -5.25
N ARG A 92 -10.05 4.93 -5.59
CA ARG A 92 -11.40 4.51 -5.12
C ARG A 92 -11.44 4.06 -3.66
N ALA A 93 -10.31 3.64 -3.11
CA ALA A 93 -10.26 3.25 -1.70
C ALA A 93 -10.37 4.43 -0.74
N PHE A 94 -10.36 5.67 -1.23
CA PHE A 94 -10.39 6.88 -0.42
C PHE A 94 -11.50 7.84 -0.87
N PRO A 95 -12.06 8.65 0.05
CA PRO A 95 -13.04 9.65 -0.33
C PRO A 95 -12.49 10.64 -1.35
N SER A 96 -13.27 10.98 -2.36
CA SER A 96 -12.94 12.05 -3.30
C SER A 96 -13.17 13.42 -2.65
N ILE A 97 -12.18 14.32 -2.83
CA ILE A 97 -12.34 15.75 -2.48
C ILE A 97 -12.92 16.48 -3.69
N ARG A 98 -12.22 16.36 -4.82
CA ARG A 98 -12.64 16.95 -6.10
C ARG A 98 -11.86 16.31 -7.24
N ASP A 99 -12.54 15.92 -8.30
CA ASP A 99 -11.96 15.32 -9.52
C ASP A 99 -10.96 14.19 -9.19
N LEU A 100 -9.67 14.41 -9.46
CA LEU A 100 -8.60 13.43 -9.20
C LEU A 100 -7.96 13.56 -7.81
N ALA A 101 -8.38 14.53 -7.00
CA ALA A 101 -7.87 14.73 -5.65
C ALA A 101 -8.67 13.94 -4.62
N THR A 102 -8.00 13.08 -3.84
CA THR A 102 -8.59 12.22 -2.81
C THR A 102 -8.15 12.61 -1.40
N ASP A 103 -8.97 12.34 -0.39
CA ASP A 103 -8.62 12.47 1.01
C ASP A 103 -7.89 11.23 1.51
N VAL A 104 -6.59 11.34 1.66
CA VAL A 104 -5.72 10.27 2.16
C VAL A 104 -5.42 10.39 3.67
N SER A 105 -6.11 11.27 4.39
CA SER A 105 -5.88 11.56 5.82
C SER A 105 -6.04 10.33 6.72
N TRP A 106 -6.91 9.39 6.35
CA TRP A 106 -7.07 8.12 7.06
C TRP A 106 -5.72 7.40 7.24
N ASN A 107 -4.86 7.42 6.22
CA ASN A 107 -3.55 6.74 6.29
C ASN A 107 -2.67 7.32 7.40
N PHE A 108 -2.70 8.63 7.60
CA PHE A 108 -1.90 9.27 8.65
C PHE A 108 -2.44 8.94 10.04
N ARG A 109 -3.77 8.92 10.22
CA ARG A 109 -4.41 8.47 11.47
C ARG A 109 -4.08 7.01 11.82
N VAL A 110 -4.03 6.12 10.83
CA VAL A 110 -3.61 4.73 11.04
C VAL A 110 -2.15 4.66 11.45
N LYS A 111 -1.27 5.43 10.79
CA LYS A 111 0.17 5.48 11.10
C LYS A 111 0.43 5.90 12.55
N GLU A 112 -0.32 6.85 13.07
CA GLU A 112 -0.21 7.33 14.45
C GLU A 112 -0.53 6.25 15.50
N LYS A 113 -1.42 5.33 15.19
CA LYS A 113 -1.82 4.23 16.07
C LYS A 113 -0.77 3.12 16.17
N ILE A 114 0.18 3.05 15.23
CA ILE A 114 1.24 2.04 15.26
C ILE A 114 2.31 2.44 16.27
N LYS A 115 2.66 1.54 17.19
CA LYS A 115 3.70 1.76 18.18
C LYS A 115 5.00 2.17 17.49
N LYS A 116 5.61 3.23 18.00
CA LYS A 116 6.83 3.82 17.45
C LYS A 116 8.04 2.93 17.71
N PHE A 117 9.12 3.21 16.98
CA PHE A 117 10.42 2.58 17.19
C PHE A 117 10.90 2.76 18.64
N LYS A 118 11.33 1.67 19.27
CA LYS A 118 11.89 1.65 20.63
C LYS A 118 13.27 1.00 20.59
N PRO A 119 14.36 1.80 20.68
CA PRO A 119 15.69 1.25 20.59
C PRO A 119 16.03 0.38 21.81
N ARG A 120 16.79 -0.70 21.59
CA ARG A 120 17.46 -1.43 22.66
C ARG A 120 18.59 -0.59 23.29
N ALA A 121 19.11 -1.01 24.42
CA ALA A 121 20.27 -0.37 25.00
C ALA A 121 21.48 -0.34 24.04
N PRO A 122 22.32 0.69 24.08
CA PRO A 122 23.57 0.75 23.33
C PRO A 122 24.49 -0.44 23.63
N ASP A 123 25.32 -0.82 22.66
CA ASP A 123 26.27 -1.93 22.78
C ASP A 123 27.58 -1.51 23.43
N ALA A 124 27.89 -0.21 23.44
CA ALA A 124 29.12 0.33 23.94
C ALA A 124 28.90 1.53 24.87
N PRO A 125 29.87 1.83 25.75
CA PRO A 125 29.78 2.94 26.70
C PRO A 125 29.66 4.33 26.07
N ASP A 126 30.08 4.48 24.81
CA ASP A 126 29.97 5.70 24.00
C ASP A 126 28.57 5.96 23.44
N GLY A 127 27.60 5.07 23.74
CA GLY A 127 26.24 5.18 23.26
C GLY A 127 26.03 4.65 21.83
N SER A 128 27.02 3.99 21.25
CA SER A 128 26.89 3.42 19.88
C SER A 128 26.16 2.08 19.85
N TRP A 129 25.50 1.81 18.71
CA TRP A 129 24.88 0.53 18.40
C TRP A 129 25.62 -0.15 17.25
N ARG A 130 25.78 -1.47 17.37
CA ARG A 130 26.33 -2.31 16.31
C ARG A 130 25.22 -3.08 15.63
N MET A 131 25.24 -3.11 14.30
CA MET A 131 24.31 -3.88 13.48
C MET A 131 25.09 -4.68 12.46
N GLN A 132 24.65 -5.89 12.20
CA GLN A 132 25.19 -6.69 11.08
C GLN A 132 24.58 -6.18 9.76
N GLN A 133 25.38 -6.18 8.69
CA GLN A 133 24.94 -5.70 7.39
C GLN A 133 23.72 -6.47 6.87
N GLU A 134 23.67 -7.77 7.10
CA GLU A 134 22.55 -8.64 6.72
C GLU A 134 21.21 -8.19 7.35
N ASP A 135 21.25 -7.74 8.62
CA ASP A 135 20.04 -7.26 9.29
C ASP A 135 19.60 -5.90 8.75
N VAL A 136 20.55 -5.04 8.37
CA VAL A 136 20.27 -3.76 7.73
C VAL A 136 19.66 -3.99 6.33
N ASP A 137 20.24 -4.87 5.52
CA ASP A 137 19.79 -5.18 4.17
C ASP A 137 18.36 -5.76 4.17
N ARG A 138 18.03 -6.54 5.19
CA ARG A 138 16.70 -7.12 5.36
C ARG A 138 15.60 -6.08 5.49
N VAL A 139 15.86 -4.97 6.18
CA VAL A 139 14.86 -3.91 6.41
C VAL A 139 14.93 -2.78 5.39
N GLN A 140 16.02 -2.69 4.65
CA GLN A 140 16.29 -1.57 3.74
C GLN A 140 15.27 -1.46 2.62
N GLU A 141 14.75 -2.58 2.11
CA GLU A 141 13.72 -2.58 1.08
C GLU A 141 12.46 -1.78 1.49
N PHE A 142 12.06 -1.87 2.76
CA PHE A 142 10.87 -1.19 3.26
C PHE A 142 11.01 0.33 3.31
N ARG A 143 12.24 0.84 3.46
CA ARG A 143 12.56 2.28 3.49
C ARG A 143 12.34 2.96 2.15
N LYS A 144 12.27 2.21 1.05
CA LYS A 144 11.97 2.74 -0.30
C LYS A 144 10.55 3.27 -0.42
N CYS A 145 9.66 2.95 0.53
CA CYS A 145 8.26 3.33 0.46
C CYS A 145 8.06 4.85 0.49
N ILE A 146 7.50 5.39 -0.58
CA ILE A 146 7.22 6.82 -0.78
C ILE A 146 5.83 7.25 -0.30
N GLU A 147 5.08 6.37 0.37
CA GLU A 147 3.72 6.64 0.86
C GLU A 147 2.74 7.13 -0.23
N CYS A 148 2.84 6.55 -1.43
CA CYS A 148 1.94 6.86 -2.56
C CYS A 148 0.54 6.27 -2.41
N PHE A 149 0.33 5.32 -1.51
CA PHE A 149 -0.92 4.63 -1.20
C PHE A 149 -1.55 3.83 -2.35
N LEU A 150 -0.87 3.62 -3.47
CA LEU A 150 -1.37 2.78 -4.57
C LEU A 150 -1.64 1.34 -4.12
N CYS A 151 -0.83 0.81 -3.20
CA CYS A 151 -1.02 -0.51 -2.61
C CYS A 151 -2.27 -0.58 -1.72
N GLN A 152 -2.65 0.52 -1.06
CA GLN A 152 -3.90 0.65 -0.30
C GLN A 152 -5.10 0.68 -1.26
N ASP A 153 -4.98 1.47 -2.33
CA ASP A 153 -6.03 1.65 -3.32
C ASP A 153 -6.37 0.36 -4.09
N VAL A 154 -5.36 -0.45 -4.44
CA VAL A 154 -5.59 -1.72 -5.14
C VAL A 154 -6.06 -2.84 -4.21
N CYS A 155 -6.00 -2.65 -2.90
CA CYS A 155 -6.35 -3.68 -1.94
C CYS A 155 -7.87 -3.90 -1.90
N HIS A 156 -8.35 -5.06 -2.35
CA HIS A 156 -9.77 -5.38 -2.36
C HIS A 156 -10.44 -5.29 -0.97
N VAL A 157 -9.68 -5.55 0.11
CA VAL A 157 -10.20 -5.43 1.49
C VAL A 157 -10.57 -3.98 1.81
N LEU A 158 -9.77 -3.00 1.36
CA LEU A 158 -10.06 -1.58 1.54
C LEU A 158 -10.98 -1.04 0.45
N ARG A 159 -10.70 -1.37 -0.82
CA ARG A 159 -11.38 -0.82 -1.99
C ARG A 159 -12.80 -1.33 -2.16
N ASP A 160 -13.00 -2.66 -2.06
CA ASP A 160 -14.26 -3.31 -2.40
C ASP A 160 -15.08 -3.66 -1.15
N HIS A 161 -14.41 -4.01 -0.04
CA HIS A 161 -15.04 -4.37 1.22
C HIS A 161 -15.07 -3.25 2.25
N HIS A 162 -14.44 -2.10 1.99
CA HIS A 162 -14.45 -0.88 2.82
C HIS A 162 -14.05 -1.11 4.29
N LYS A 163 -13.14 -2.07 4.56
CA LYS A 163 -12.71 -2.46 5.92
C LYS A 163 -11.66 -1.51 6.52
N HIS A 164 -11.84 -0.20 6.37
CA HIS A 164 -10.89 0.81 6.87
C HIS A 164 -10.79 0.85 8.40
N ASP A 165 -11.84 0.45 9.11
CA ASP A 165 -11.85 0.42 10.58
C ASP A 165 -11.24 -0.86 11.16
N GLU A 166 -11.20 -1.94 10.38
CA GLU A 166 -10.80 -3.27 10.82
C GLU A 166 -9.42 -3.69 10.27
N PHE A 167 -8.93 -3.04 9.21
CA PHE A 167 -7.71 -3.43 8.52
C PHE A 167 -6.83 -2.22 8.17
N ILE A 168 -5.60 -2.24 8.64
CA ILE A 168 -4.63 -1.14 8.39
C ILE A 168 -4.11 -1.08 6.95
N GLY A 169 -4.29 -2.13 6.17
CA GLY A 169 -3.87 -2.21 4.78
C GLY A 169 -2.38 -2.45 4.52
N PRO A 170 -2.03 -2.78 3.27
CA PRO A 170 -0.69 -3.25 2.91
C PRO A 170 0.44 -2.23 3.17
N ARG A 171 0.18 -0.92 3.06
CA ARG A 171 1.21 0.09 3.39
C ARG A 171 1.68 -0.02 4.83
N PHE A 172 0.74 -0.20 5.75
CA PHE A 172 1.06 -0.22 7.17
C PHE A 172 1.53 -1.59 7.64
N LEU A 173 1.17 -2.66 6.94
CA LEU A 173 1.82 -3.96 7.11
C LEU A 173 3.33 -3.88 6.76
N VAL A 174 3.68 -3.17 5.68
CA VAL A 174 5.10 -2.89 5.32
C VAL A 174 5.78 -2.05 6.39
N TYR A 175 5.11 -1.02 6.91
CA TYR A 175 5.68 -0.17 7.95
C TYR A 175 5.91 -0.93 9.26
N THR A 176 4.94 -1.72 9.70
CA THR A 176 5.07 -2.57 10.88
C THR A 176 6.18 -3.59 10.71
N ALA A 177 6.27 -4.24 9.53
CA ALA A 177 7.34 -5.19 9.23
C ALA A 177 8.73 -4.53 9.26
N ALA A 178 8.86 -3.31 8.78
CA ALA A 178 10.11 -2.55 8.86
C ALA A 178 10.57 -2.33 10.30
N LEU A 179 9.62 -2.07 11.21
CA LEU A 179 9.91 -1.90 12.63
C LEU A 179 10.21 -3.23 13.33
N GLU A 180 9.36 -4.25 13.15
CA GLU A 180 9.52 -5.57 13.76
C GLU A 180 10.82 -6.28 13.36
N MET A 181 11.27 -6.06 12.13
CA MET A 181 12.50 -6.66 11.61
C MET A 181 13.75 -5.82 11.88
N HIS A 182 13.60 -4.62 12.42
CA HIS A 182 14.74 -3.75 12.68
C HIS A 182 15.59 -4.30 13.84
N PRO A 183 16.91 -4.48 13.68
CA PRO A 183 17.77 -5.14 14.69
C PRO A 183 17.86 -4.38 16.03
N LEU A 184 17.58 -3.10 16.02
CA LEU A 184 17.59 -2.26 17.23
C LEU A 184 16.23 -2.08 17.88
N ASP A 185 15.13 -2.46 17.25
CA ASP A 185 13.78 -2.29 17.78
C ASP A 185 13.44 -3.42 18.75
N VAL A 186 12.98 -3.07 19.96
CA VAL A 186 12.57 -4.04 20.99
C VAL A 186 11.07 -4.03 21.26
N GLU A 187 10.30 -3.17 20.59
CA GLU A 187 8.85 -3.15 20.74
C GLU A 187 8.22 -4.36 20.06
N ASP A 188 7.16 -4.89 20.65
CA ASP A 188 6.35 -5.99 20.09
C ASP A 188 5.01 -5.44 19.61
N ARG A 189 4.77 -5.51 18.28
CA ARG A 189 3.55 -5.06 17.62
C ARG A 189 2.69 -6.22 17.13
N LEU A 190 3.17 -7.47 17.24
CA LEU A 190 2.46 -8.64 16.74
C LEU A 190 1.09 -8.87 17.42
N PRO A 191 0.92 -8.65 18.72
CA PRO A 191 -0.39 -8.78 19.35
C PRO A 191 -1.42 -7.81 18.76
N GLU A 192 -1.06 -6.54 18.59
CA GLU A 192 -1.94 -5.52 18.00
C GLU A 192 -2.24 -5.81 16.53
N LEU A 193 -1.23 -6.26 15.78
CA LEU A 193 -1.37 -6.62 14.37
C LEU A 193 -2.41 -7.73 14.18
N LYS A 194 -2.47 -8.70 15.10
CA LYS A 194 -3.43 -9.79 15.07
C LYS A 194 -4.82 -9.38 15.57
N GLN A 195 -4.89 -8.64 16.68
CA GLN A 195 -6.14 -8.38 17.39
C GLN A 195 -6.90 -7.15 16.86
N ALA A 196 -6.17 -6.06 16.56
CA ALA A 196 -6.79 -4.77 16.26
C ALA A 196 -6.48 -4.25 14.84
N GLN A 197 -5.42 -4.73 14.20
CA GLN A 197 -4.96 -4.21 12.91
C GLN A 197 -5.31 -5.11 11.72
N GLY A 198 -6.03 -6.19 11.97
CA GLY A 198 -6.72 -7.00 10.98
C GLY A 198 -5.83 -7.72 9.96
N ILE A 199 -4.63 -8.17 10.34
CA ILE A 199 -3.75 -8.92 9.42
C ILE A 199 -4.45 -10.15 8.81
N GLY A 200 -5.41 -10.74 9.53
CA GLY A 200 -6.18 -11.90 9.06
C GLY A 200 -7.05 -11.64 7.84
N PHE A 201 -7.37 -10.38 7.50
CA PHE A 201 -8.09 -10.04 6.27
C PHE A 201 -7.23 -10.16 5.01
N CYS A 202 -5.90 -10.24 5.15
CA CYS A 202 -4.99 -10.32 4.02
C CYS A 202 -4.92 -11.76 3.48
N ASN A 203 -5.53 -12.00 2.32
CA ASN A 203 -5.50 -13.31 1.63
C ASN A 203 -4.36 -13.44 0.60
N ILE A 204 -3.36 -12.58 0.67
CA ILE A 204 -2.09 -12.67 -0.10
C ILE A 204 -2.29 -12.68 -1.63
N THR A 205 -3.23 -11.90 -2.17
CA THR A 205 -3.46 -11.77 -3.62
C THR A 205 -2.31 -11.12 -4.40
N LYS A 206 -1.35 -10.49 -3.72
CA LYS A 206 -0.18 -9.78 -4.30
C LYS A 206 -0.51 -8.55 -5.15
N CYS A 207 -1.75 -8.11 -5.19
CA CYS A 207 -2.14 -6.91 -5.94
C CYS A 207 -1.33 -5.69 -5.51
N CYS A 208 -1.08 -5.54 -4.20
CA CYS A 208 -0.27 -4.46 -3.63
C CYS A 208 1.20 -4.48 -4.11
N THR A 209 1.82 -5.64 -4.25
CA THR A 209 3.18 -5.77 -4.81
C THR A 209 3.21 -5.37 -6.28
N LYS A 210 2.17 -5.73 -7.05
CA LYS A 210 2.09 -5.45 -8.49
C LYS A 210 2.07 -3.96 -8.81
N VAL A 211 1.45 -3.14 -7.97
CA VAL A 211 1.31 -1.69 -8.22
C VAL A 211 2.37 -0.84 -7.53
N CYS A 212 3.26 -1.45 -6.74
CA CYS A 212 4.28 -0.70 -6.00
C CYS A 212 5.33 -0.10 -6.95
N PRO A 213 5.46 1.25 -7.05
CA PRO A 213 6.41 1.88 -7.95
C PRO A 213 7.87 1.71 -7.50
N GLU A 214 8.09 1.42 -6.21
CA GLU A 214 9.42 1.15 -5.63
C GLU A 214 9.73 -0.35 -5.57
N HIS A 215 8.90 -1.20 -6.21
CA HIS A 215 9.07 -2.65 -6.32
C HIS A 215 9.26 -3.37 -4.97
N ILE A 216 8.63 -2.85 -3.91
CA ILE A 216 8.68 -3.49 -2.59
C ILE A 216 7.91 -4.81 -2.64
N THR A 217 8.59 -5.90 -2.29
CA THR A 217 7.99 -7.23 -2.27
C THR A 217 7.21 -7.44 -0.97
N ILE A 218 5.99 -6.90 -0.91
CA ILE A 218 5.16 -6.85 0.30
C ILE A 218 4.87 -8.27 0.84
N ARG A 219 4.80 -9.27 -0.02
CA ARG A 219 4.47 -10.65 0.33
C ARG A 219 5.56 -11.41 1.10
N GLN A 220 6.83 -11.30 0.67
CA GLN A 220 7.89 -12.21 1.17
C GLN A 220 8.19 -12.05 2.65
N ARG A 221 7.66 -11.02 3.29
CA ARG A 221 8.05 -10.59 4.63
C ARG A 221 6.94 -10.74 5.68
N HIS A 222 5.76 -11.22 5.28
CA HIS A 222 4.72 -11.64 6.22
C HIS A 222 4.94 -13.08 6.72
N HIS A 223 5.76 -13.88 6.02
CA HIS A 223 6.23 -15.17 6.50
C HIS A 223 7.68 -15.08 6.94
N PRO A 224 8.01 -15.53 8.14
CA PRO A 224 9.39 -15.61 8.61
C PRO A 224 10.16 -16.54 7.67
N VAL A 225 11.17 -15.99 6.98
CA VAL A 225 12.12 -16.80 6.24
C VAL A 225 13.02 -17.48 7.26
N GLU A 226 13.18 -18.79 7.16
CA GLU A 226 14.13 -19.57 7.92
C GLU A 226 15.54 -19.05 7.68
N GLY A 227 16.09 -18.35 8.65
CA GLY A 227 17.45 -17.83 8.67
C GLY A 227 17.83 -17.40 10.07
N ALA A 228 19.05 -17.62 10.47
CA ALA A 228 19.59 -17.66 11.83
C ALA A 228 19.35 -16.41 12.74
N SER A 229 18.86 -15.29 12.21
CA SER A 229 18.43 -14.11 12.98
C SER A 229 16.91 -13.86 12.97
N GLY A 230 16.14 -14.69 12.25
CA GLY A 230 14.67 -14.70 12.25
C GLY A 230 14.02 -15.20 13.55
N GLY A 231 14.84 -15.53 14.56
CA GLY A 231 14.41 -16.14 15.81
C GLY A 231 13.40 -15.35 16.63
N ARG A 232 13.23 -14.05 16.39
CA ARG A 232 12.29 -13.23 17.17
C ARG A 232 10.86 -13.34 16.63
N ILE A 233 10.66 -13.24 15.32
CA ILE A 233 9.32 -13.39 14.73
C ILE A 233 8.86 -14.83 14.84
N LEU A 234 9.76 -15.81 14.63
CA LEU A 234 9.47 -17.24 14.86
C LEU A 234 9.28 -17.57 16.34
N ARG A 235 10.05 -16.97 17.26
CA ARG A 235 9.82 -17.14 18.71
C ARG A 235 8.47 -16.58 19.14
N SER A 236 8.10 -15.38 18.70
CA SER A 236 6.81 -14.77 19.07
C SER A 236 5.63 -15.54 18.46
N ALA A 237 5.72 -15.98 17.20
CA ALA A 237 4.71 -16.82 16.59
C ALA A 237 4.66 -18.23 17.22
N ARG A 238 5.82 -18.82 17.55
CA ARG A 238 5.88 -20.11 18.24
C ARG A 238 5.41 -20.02 19.68
N LEU A 239 5.79 -18.99 20.44
CA LEU A 239 5.31 -18.73 21.80
C LEU A 239 3.80 -18.42 21.84
N ALA A 240 3.25 -17.80 20.80
CA ALA A 240 1.81 -17.60 20.69
C ALA A 240 1.06 -18.89 20.38
N LEU A 241 1.67 -19.83 19.63
CA LEU A 241 1.14 -21.17 19.38
C LEU A 241 1.35 -22.12 20.57
N GLU A 242 2.44 -21.93 21.34
CA GLU A 242 2.73 -22.72 22.54
C GLU A 242 1.93 -22.26 23.80
N LYS A 243 1.36 -21.05 23.79
CA LYS A 243 0.52 -20.56 24.89
C LYS A 243 -0.93 -21.02 24.83
N ASP A 244 -1.38 -21.53 23.69
CA ASP A 244 -2.68 -22.19 23.58
C ASP A 244 -2.49 -23.70 23.54
N PRO A 245 -2.76 -24.43 24.65
CA PRO A 245 -2.65 -25.89 24.65
C PRO A 245 -3.65 -26.48 23.64
N PRO A 246 -3.31 -27.64 23.02
CA PRO A 246 -4.12 -28.26 21.97
C PRO A 246 -5.57 -28.57 22.38
N GLU A 247 -5.84 -28.64 23.65
CA GLU A 247 -7.21 -28.80 24.19
C GLU A 247 -8.14 -27.61 23.93
N LYS A 248 -7.63 -26.38 23.89
CA LYS A 248 -8.45 -25.18 23.52
C LYS A 248 -8.78 -25.14 22.04
N LEU A 249 -7.88 -25.61 21.18
CA LEU A 249 -8.12 -25.72 19.74
C LEU A 249 -9.23 -26.73 19.44
N MET A 250 -9.27 -27.86 20.18
CA MET A 250 -10.31 -28.88 20.04
C MET A 250 -11.66 -28.40 20.57
N MET A 251 -11.68 -27.51 21.57
CA MET A 251 -12.92 -26.95 22.11
C MET A 251 -13.60 -25.97 21.16
N HIS A 252 -12.82 -25.21 20.38
CA HIS A 252 -13.37 -24.33 19.33
C HIS A 252 -13.94 -25.11 18.14
N ILE A 253 -13.37 -26.26 17.80
CA ILE A 253 -13.90 -27.17 16.77
C ILE A 253 -15.20 -27.81 17.25
N ALA A 254 -15.31 -28.14 18.54
CA ALA A 254 -16.50 -28.75 19.15
C ALA A 254 -17.69 -27.77 19.29
N LEU A 255 -17.42 -26.45 19.25
CA LEU A 255 -18.44 -25.40 19.35
C LEU A 255 -18.95 -24.87 18.01
N GLY A 256 -18.56 -25.51 16.88
CA GLY A 256 -19.11 -25.18 15.56
C GLY A 256 -18.72 -23.80 15.03
N LEU A 257 -17.67 -23.18 15.55
CA LEU A 257 -17.10 -21.96 14.98
C LEU A 257 -16.18 -22.36 13.81
N GLU A 258 -16.62 -22.09 12.58
CA GLU A 258 -15.86 -22.35 11.37
C GLU A 258 -14.53 -21.58 11.39
N ILE A 259 -13.47 -22.27 11.77
CA ILE A 259 -12.10 -21.84 11.45
C ILE A 259 -11.87 -22.25 10.02
N VAL A 260 -11.90 -21.29 9.10
CA VAL A 260 -11.51 -21.51 7.71
C VAL A 260 -10.06 -21.98 7.69
N PRO A 261 -9.76 -23.22 7.30
CA PRO A 261 -8.40 -23.72 7.28
C PRO A 261 -7.66 -23.13 6.07
N THR A 262 -6.75 -22.19 6.31
CA THR A 262 -5.82 -21.70 5.30
C THR A 262 -4.60 -22.61 5.25
N PHE A 263 -4.79 -23.86 4.81
CA PHE A 263 -3.70 -24.71 4.37
C PHE A 263 -4.17 -25.56 3.18
N GLN A 264 -3.96 -25.06 1.99
CA GLN A 264 -3.74 -25.88 0.81
C GLN A 264 -2.45 -25.44 0.15
N ILE A 265 -1.38 -26.16 0.49
CA ILE A 265 -0.19 -26.33 -0.34
C ILE A 265 -0.64 -27.17 -1.53
N LEU A 266 -0.55 -26.63 -2.72
CA LEU A 266 -0.54 -27.40 -3.95
C LEU A 266 0.61 -26.91 -4.83
N HIS A 267 1.37 -27.89 -5.25
CA HIS A 267 2.55 -28.04 -6.09
C HIS A 267 2.83 -26.93 -7.14
#